data_20a91f6372ece688d33f1543b2430c57
#
_entry.id   20a91f6372ece688d33f1543b2430c57
#
_cell.length_a   1.000
_cell.length_b   1.000
_cell.length_c   1.000
_cell.angle_alpha   90.00
_cell.angle_beta   90.00
_cell.angle_gamma   90.00
#
_symmetry.space_group_name_H-M   'P 1'
#
loop_
_entity.id
_entity.type
_entity.pdbx_description
1 polymer ?
#
loop_
_entity_poly.entity_id
_entity_poly.type
_entity_poly.pdbx_seq_one_letter_code
_entity_poly.pdbx_strand_id
1 'polypeptide(L)'
;MKLPETSEECKLAASGFRSISYKEAISNCVGVLDGYLFKINTPRKREAENVRSYYSGHYQCNGVNIQAVADHHCRFSYLAVAAPGSTGDNDAIYQISLASRIAALPLGYCIIADAAYTANEHIVSIYSGNDRLIQKNDDFNFYAS
;
A
#
# COMPACT_ATOMS: atom_id res chain seq x y z
N MET A 1 16.37 -4.14 -1.34
CA MET A 1 14.96 -3.76 -1.21
C MET A 1 14.63 -3.85 0.27
N LYS A 2 14.42 -2.72 0.95
CA LYS A 2 14.21 -2.66 2.39
C LYS A 2 13.35 -1.44 2.74
N LEU A 3 12.29 -1.63 3.53
CA LEU A 3 11.57 -0.52 4.16
C LEU A 3 12.49 0.18 5.16
N PRO A 4 12.39 1.51 5.32
CA PRO A 4 13.12 2.22 6.37
C PRO A 4 12.64 1.75 7.75
N GLU A 5 13.57 1.49 8.66
CA GLU A 5 13.28 0.96 10.00
C GLU A 5 13.80 1.89 11.11
N THR A 6 14.82 2.69 10.80
CA THR A 6 15.39 3.67 11.74
C THR A 6 14.90 5.07 11.45
N SER A 7 14.95 5.96 12.46
CA SER A 7 14.58 7.37 12.27
C SER A 7 15.44 8.06 11.21
N GLU A 8 16.70 7.67 11.06
CA GLU A 8 17.59 8.24 10.03
C GLU A 8 17.22 7.78 8.64
N GLU A 9 16.93 6.46 8.46
CA GLU A 9 16.44 5.94 7.19
C GLU A 9 15.10 6.57 6.80
N CYS A 10 14.18 6.72 7.77
CA CYS A 10 12.89 7.38 7.54
C CYS A 10 13.07 8.85 7.15
N LYS A 11 13.95 9.57 7.82
CA LYS A 11 14.26 10.98 7.47
C LYS A 11 14.81 11.10 6.05
N LEU A 12 15.68 10.18 5.64
CA LEU A 12 16.24 10.17 4.29
C LEU A 12 15.15 9.88 3.25
N ALA A 13 14.32 8.85 3.48
CA ALA A 13 13.21 8.50 2.59
C ALA A 13 12.20 9.66 2.47
N ALA A 14 11.81 10.25 3.60
CA ALA A 14 10.88 11.38 3.65
C ALA A 14 11.43 12.63 2.93
N SER A 15 12.73 12.90 3.03
CA SER A 15 13.35 14.00 2.28
C SER A 15 13.25 13.81 0.77
N GLY A 16 13.31 12.57 0.31
CA GLY A 16 13.10 12.21 -1.10
C GLY A 16 11.67 12.50 -1.57
N PHE A 17 10.66 12.04 -0.85
CA PHE A 17 9.26 12.35 -1.18
C PHE A 17 8.96 13.84 -1.09
N ARG A 18 9.49 14.53 -0.08
CA ARG A 18 9.36 15.97 0.07
C ARG A 18 9.88 16.71 -1.15
N SER A 19 11.05 16.32 -1.67
CA SER A 19 11.71 17.00 -2.80
C SER A 19 10.94 16.88 -4.13
N ILE A 20 10.13 15.83 -4.31
CA ILE A 20 9.32 15.62 -5.52
C ILE A 20 7.88 16.10 -5.37
N SER A 21 7.40 16.31 -4.14
CA SER A 21 6.04 16.76 -3.89
C SER A 21 5.87 18.25 -4.18
N TYR A 22 4.68 18.61 -4.69
CA TYR A 22 4.37 20.00 -4.98
C TYR A 22 4.44 20.86 -3.72
N LYS A 23 5.23 21.95 -3.77
CA LYS A 23 5.49 22.84 -2.63
C LYS A 23 5.92 22.13 -1.35
N GLU A 24 6.60 21.01 -1.46
CA GLU A 24 7.05 20.19 -0.33
C GLU A 24 5.90 19.76 0.62
N ALA A 25 4.68 19.58 0.08
CA ALA A 25 3.49 19.31 0.88
C ALA A 25 3.55 17.97 1.62
N ILE A 26 4.26 16.98 1.04
CA ILE A 26 4.41 15.65 1.63
C ILE A 26 5.76 15.58 2.34
N SER A 27 5.79 15.87 3.64
CA SER A 27 7.04 16.01 4.38
C SER A 27 7.51 14.76 5.14
N ASN A 28 6.59 13.84 5.46
CA ASN A 28 6.85 12.71 6.36
C ASN A 28 6.52 11.34 5.74
N CYS A 29 6.26 11.30 4.44
CA CYS A 29 6.02 10.06 3.72
C CYS A 29 7.33 9.30 3.52
N VAL A 30 7.34 8.00 3.82
CA VAL A 30 8.49 7.12 3.63
C VAL A 30 8.26 6.04 2.58
N GLY A 31 7.06 5.96 2.01
CA GLY A 31 6.71 5.01 0.97
C GLY A 31 5.27 5.17 0.48
N VAL A 32 4.98 4.61 -0.67
CA VAL A 32 3.61 4.50 -1.21
C VAL A 32 3.26 3.04 -1.29
N LEU A 33 2.15 2.67 -0.66
CA LEU A 33 1.62 1.30 -0.59
C LEU A 33 0.52 1.12 -1.61
N ASP A 34 0.61 0.05 -2.39
CA ASP A 34 -0.45 -0.37 -3.31
C ASP A 34 -0.54 -1.88 -3.41
N GLY A 35 -1.74 -2.38 -3.69
CA GLY A 35 -2.06 -3.78 -3.94
C GLY A 35 -2.28 -4.05 -5.42
N TYR A 36 -1.79 -5.18 -5.89
CA TYR A 36 -1.97 -5.60 -7.28
C TYR A 36 -2.40 -7.05 -7.36
N LEU A 37 -3.46 -7.33 -8.12
CA LEU A 37 -3.86 -8.71 -8.43
C LEU A 37 -3.02 -9.26 -9.58
N PHE A 38 -2.09 -10.14 -9.26
CA PHE A 38 -1.35 -10.88 -10.28
C PHE A 38 -2.18 -12.05 -10.78
N LYS A 39 -2.59 -11.97 -12.04
CA LYS A 39 -3.44 -13.00 -12.68
C LYS A 39 -2.68 -14.31 -12.84
N ILE A 40 -3.34 -15.40 -12.46
CA ILE A 40 -2.81 -16.75 -12.58
C ILE A 40 -3.81 -17.68 -13.28
N ASN A 41 -3.34 -18.82 -13.77
CA ASN A 41 -4.22 -19.90 -14.16
C ASN A 41 -4.94 -20.47 -12.92
N THR A 42 -6.16 -20.97 -13.09
CA THR A 42 -6.90 -21.61 -12.01
C THR A 42 -6.07 -22.73 -11.37
N PRO A 43 -5.74 -22.66 -10.08
CA PRO A 43 -5.02 -23.73 -9.41
C PRO A 43 -5.78 -25.05 -9.45
N ARG A 44 -5.09 -26.16 -9.52
CA ARG A 44 -5.71 -27.47 -9.40
C ARG A 44 -5.99 -27.79 -7.94
N LYS A 45 -6.97 -28.62 -7.64
CA LYS A 45 -7.32 -29.05 -6.27
C LYS A 45 -6.13 -29.65 -5.49
N ARG A 46 -5.15 -30.25 -6.16
CA ARG A 46 -3.93 -30.78 -5.55
C ARG A 46 -2.88 -29.70 -5.22
N GLU A 47 -3.02 -28.49 -5.77
CA GLU A 47 -2.07 -27.38 -5.63
C GLU A 47 -2.55 -26.38 -4.58
N ALA A 48 -3.85 -26.36 -4.28
CA ALA A 48 -4.44 -25.47 -3.30
C ALA A 48 -5.66 -26.12 -2.63
N GLU A 49 -5.73 -26.04 -1.31
CA GLU A 49 -6.87 -26.56 -0.53
C GLU A 49 -8.18 -25.85 -0.90
N ASN A 50 -8.12 -24.53 -1.04
CA ASN A 50 -9.26 -23.70 -1.42
C ASN A 50 -9.03 -22.97 -2.74
N VAL A 51 -9.32 -23.65 -3.85
CA VAL A 51 -9.18 -23.07 -5.20
C VAL A 51 -10.05 -21.82 -5.40
N ARG A 52 -11.23 -21.76 -4.75
CA ARG A 52 -12.15 -20.63 -4.88
C ARG A 52 -11.60 -19.34 -4.31
N SER A 53 -10.72 -19.39 -3.31
CA SER A 53 -10.10 -18.20 -2.72
C SER A 53 -9.22 -17.44 -3.70
N TYR A 54 -8.76 -18.08 -4.77
CA TYR A 54 -7.97 -17.41 -5.81
C TYR A 54 -8.80 -16.56 -6.77
N TYR A 55 -10.12 -16.74 -6.81
CA TYR A 55 -10.99 -15.98 -7.70
C TYR A 55 -11.32 -14.61 -7.10
N SER A 56 -10.89 -13.55 -7.77
CA SER A 56 -11.27 -12.17 -7.44
C SER A 56 -12.57 -11.81 -8.15
N GLY A 57 -13.61 -11.51 -7.37
CA GLY A 57 -14.89 -11.02 -7.91
C GLY A 57 -14.79 -9.65 -8.56
N HIS A 58 -13.89 -8.80 -8.06
CA HIS A 58 -13.63 -7.46 -8.59
C HIS A 58 -13.01 -7.53 -10.00
N TYR A 59 -11.95 -8.32 -10.16
CA TYR A 59 -11.24 -8.47 -11.43
C TYR A 59 -11.79 -9.59 -12.33
N GLN A 60 -12.75 -10.37 -11.83
CA GLN A 60 -13.38 -11.49 -12.54
C GLN A 60 -12.38 -12.53 -13.10
N CYS A 61 -11.30 -12.76 -12.36
CA CYS A 61 -10.26 -13.74 -12.73
C CYS A 61 -9.59 -14.35 -11.48
N ASN A 62 -8.89 -15.47 -11.69
CA ASN A 62 -8.05 -16.03 -10.64
C ASN A 62 -6.72 -15.27 -10.56
N GLY A 63 -6.27 -15.00 -9.35
CA GLY A 63 -5.03 -14.29 -9.11
C GLY A 63 -4.50 -14.49 -7.70
N VAL A 64 -3.36 -13.89 -7.44
CA VAL A 64 -2.78 -13.70 -6.11
C VAL A 64 -2.66 -12.22 -5.86
N ASN A 65 -2.97 -11.81 -4.64
CA ASN A 65 -2.80 -10.44 -4.20
C ASN A 65 -1.32 -10.21 -3.87
N ILE A 66 -0.72 -9.25 -4.52
CA ILE A 66 0.66 -8.79 -4.28
C ILE A 66 0.59 -7.45 -3.60
N GLN A 67 1.31 -7.28 -2.51
CA GLN A 67 1.44 -6.02 -1.81
C GLN A 67 2.83 -5.44 -2.05
N ALA A 68 2.90 -4.16 -2.41
CA ALA A 68 4.14 -3.47 -2.72
C ALA A 68 4.22 -2.11 -2.01
N VAL A 69 5.42 -1.74 -1.58
CA VAL A 69 5.72 -0.37 -1.18
C VAL A 69 6.82 0.17 -2.09
N ALA A 70 6.57 1.32 -2.70
CA ALA A 70 7.52 2.01 -3.55
C ALA A 70 8.17 3.21 -2.84
N ASP A 71 9.42 3.52 -3.20
CA ASP A 71 10.12 4.73 -2.79
C ASP A 71 9.85 5.90 -3.75
N HIS A 72 10.40 7.09 -3.45
CA HIS A 72 10.27 8.31 -4.26
C HIS A 72 10.94 8.22 -5.66
N HIS A 73 11.68 7.16 -5.93
CA HIS A 73 12.23 6.84 -7.26
C HIS A 73 11.39 5.77 -7.99
N CYS A 74 10.19 5.46 -7.51
CA CYS A 74 9.33 4.38 -8.03
C CYS A 74 10.00 2.98 -7.97
N ARG A 75 10.92 2.76 -7.04
CA ARG A 75 11.55 1.45 -6.82
C ARG A 75 10.87 0.75 -5.65
N PHE A 76 10.64 -0.54 -5.77
CA PHE A 76 10.07 -1.31 -4.68
C PHE A 76 11.04 -1.38 -3.49
N SER A 77 10.61 -0.85 -2.35
CA SER A 77 11.24 -1.04 -1.04
C SER A 77 10.70 -2.28 -0.31
N TYR A 78 9.50 -2.73 -0.68
CA TYR A 78 8.88 -3.98 -0.25
C TYR A 78 8.04 -4.57 -1.38
N LEU A 79 8.05 -5.90 -1.52
CA LEU A 79 7.19 -6.63 -2.44
C LEU A 79 6.96 -8.04 -1.90
N ALA A 80 5.71 -8.47 -1.79
CA ALA A 80 5.36 -9.82 -1.38
C ALA A 80 4.06 -10.29 -2.01
N VAL A 81 3.97 -11.59 -2.29
CA VAL A 81 2.71 -12.27 -2.52
C VAL A 81 2.04 -12.42 -1.16
N ALA A 82 0.93 -11.74 -0.96
CA ALA A 82 0.31 -11.61 0.34
C ALA A 82 -0.77 -12.66 0.58
N ALA A 83 -1.66 -12.87 -0.41
CA ALA A 83 -2.88 -13.62 -0.21
C ALA A 83 -3.45 -14.17 -1.52
N PRO A 84 -4.41 -15.10 -1.47
CA PRO A 84 -5.24 -15.45 -2.62
C PRO A 84 -6.05 -14.24 -3.11
N GLY A 85 -6.40 -14.24 -4.39
CA GLY A 85 -6.99 -13.10 -5.09
C GLY A 85 -8.38 -12.63 -4.62
N SER A 86 -9.09 -13.41 -3.79
CA SER A 86 -10.33 -12.96 -3.14
C SER A 86 -10.11 -12.07 -1.93
N THR A 87 -8.87 -11.99 -1.43
CA THR A 87 -8.51 -11.20 -0.26
C THR A 87 -8.40 -9.73 -0.64
N GLY A 88 -9.07 -8.84 0.09
CA GLY A 88 -8.93 -7.39 -0.09
C GLY A 88 -7.56 -6.87 0.35
N ASP A 89 -7.14 -5.74 -0.19
CA ASP A 89 -5.79 -5.19 0.03
C ASP A 89 -5.52 -4.89 1.51
N ASN A 90 -6.51 -4.31 2.20
CA ASN A 90 -6.38 -4.05 3.64
C ASN A 90 -6.12 -5.33 4.45
N ASP A 91 -6.80 -6.42 4.15
CA ASP A 91 -6.62 -7.68 4.86
C ASP A 91 -5.32 -8.39 4.45
N ALA A 92 -4.89 -8.20 3.21
CA ALA A 92 -3.70 -8.82 2.66
C ALA A 92 -2.42 -8.39 3.39
N ILE A 93 -2.29 -7.13 3.80
CA ILE A 93 -1.11 -6.65 4.53
C ILE A 93 -0.92 -7.33 5.89
N TYR A 94 -2.00 -7.81 6.51
CA TYR A 94 -1.96 -8.53 7.79
C TYR A 94 -1.58 -10.00 7.63
N GLN A 95 -1.70 -10.57 6.44
CA GLN A 95 -1.29 -11.97 6.16
C GLN A 95 0.22 -12.10 5.92
N ILE A 96 0.90 -10.97 5.80
CA ILE A 96 2.35 -10.87 5.65
C ILE A 96 2.93 -9.94 6.73
N SER A 97 4.23 -9.87 6.85
CA SER A 97 4.90 -9.01 7.85
C SER A 97 4.78 -7.49 7.56
N LEU A 98 4.05 -7.08 6.52
CA LEU A 98 4.01 -5.67 6.11
C LEU A 98 3.30 -4.79 7.14
N ALA A 99 2.13 -5.22 7.63
CA ALA A 99 1.39 -4.46 8.65
C ALA A 99 2.23 -4.23 9.92
N SER A 100 2.93 -5.25 10.40
CA SER A 100 3.80 -5.13 11.58
C SER A 100 5.01 -4.22 11.33
N ARG A 101 5.57 -4.23 10.12
CA ARG A 101 6.68 -3.33 9.74
C ARG A 101 6.21 -1.88 9.65
N ILE A 102 5.02 -1.63 9.12
CA ILE A 102 4.42 -0.29 9.07
C ILE A 102 4.16 0.20 10.49
N ALA A 103 3.59 -0.63 11.35
CA ALA A 103 3.34 -0.29 12.75
C ALA A 103 4.62 -0.02 13.58
N ALA A 104 5.77 -0.53 13.13
CA ALA A 104 7.06 -0.29 13.75
C ALA A 104 7.77 0.99 13.28
N LEU A 105 7.20 1.74 12.34
CA LEU A 105 7.78 3.01 11.90
C LEU A 105 7.88 3.98 13.08
N PRO A 106 8.94 4.80 13.14
CA PRO A 106 9.03 5.86 14.13
C PRO A 106 7.86 6.84 14.03
N LEU A 107 7.40 7.34 15.16
CA LEU A 107 6.31 8.33 15.23
C LEU A 107 6.53 9.52 14.31
N GLY A 108 5.46 9.96 13.66
CA GLY A 108 5.47 11.09 12.72
C GLY A 108 5.82 10.72 11.28
N TYR A 109 6.22 9.47 10.99
CA TYR A 109 6.39 9.01 9.62
C TYR A 109 5.21 8.16 9.16
N CYS A 110 4.87 8.25 7.89
CA CYS A 110 3.72 7.54 7.32
C CYS A 110 4.03 6.96 5.94
N ILE A 111 3.17 6.02 5.54
CA ILE A 111 3.05 5.50 4.18
C ILE A 111 1.74 6.02 3.61
N ILE A 112 1.75 6.49 2.37
CA ILE A 112 0.55 6.87 1.63
C ILE A 112 0.01 5.62 0.94
N ALA A 113 -1.30 5.43 1.00
CA ALA A 113 -2.01 4.31 0.37
C ALA A 113 -3.30 4.80 -0.31
N ASP A 114 -3.87 3.96 -1.16
CA ASP A 114 -5.18 4.23 -1.72
C ASP A 114 -6.31 4.04 -0.67
N ALA A 115 -7.55 4.29 -1.07
CA ALA A 115 -8.72 4.21 -0.20
C ALA A 115 -9.13 2.77 0.18
N ALA A 116 -8.48 1.74 -0.36
CA ALA A 116 -8.70 0.35 0.02
C ALA A 116 -8.10 0.02 1.40
N TYR A 117 -7.15 0.85 1.87
CA TYR A 117 -6.48 0.64 3.16
C TYR A 117 -7.10 1.50 4.26
N THR A 118 -7.20 0.92 5.45
CA THR A 118 -7.69 1.64 6.63
C THR A 118 -6.62 2.60 7.15
N ALA A 119 -6.94 3.88 7.19
CA ALA A 119 -6.06 4.90 7.75
C ALA A 119 -5.79 4.66 9.23
N ASN A 120 -4.55 4.86 9.66
CA ASN A 120 -4.11 4.75 11.04
C ASN A 120 -2.95 5.71 11.30
N GLU A 121 -2.22 5.51 12.40
CA GLU A 121 -1.10 6.36 12.80
C GLU A 121 0.03 6.44 11.74
N HIS A 122 0.22 5.36 10.97
CA HIS A 122 1.29 5.24 9.98
C HIS A 122 0.80 5.01 8.54
N ILE A 123 -0.51 4.88 8.33
CA ILE A 123 -1.11 4.78 7.00
C ILE A 123 -2.01 5.98 6.75
N VAL A 124 -1.68 6.77 5.75
CA VAL A 124 -2.49 7.90 5.28
C VAL A 124 -3.15 7.48 3.98
N SER A 125 -4.47 7.24 4.03
CA SER A 125 -5.25 6.87 2.85
C SER A 125 -5.76 8.11 2.12
N ILE A 126 -5.76 8.07 0.80
CA ILE A 126 -6.43 9.09 -0.01
C ILE A 126 -7.95 8.99 0.16
N TYR A 127 -8.63 10.11 0.05
CA TYR A 127 -10.09 10.17 0.14
C TYR A 127 -10.75 9.60 -1.12
N SER A 128 -11.87 8.88 -0.95
CA SER A 128 -12.63 8.29 -2.05
C SER A 128 -14.12 8.61 -1.96
N GLY A 129 -14.86 8.30 -3.01
CA GLY A 129 -16.32 8.47 -3.04
C GLY A 129 -16.77 9.90 -2.73
N ASN A 130 -17.80 10.03 -1.89
CA ASN A 130 -18.39 11.32 -1.52
C ASN A 130 -17.44 12.21 -0.71
N ASP A 131 -16.47 11.64 0.00
CA ASP A 131 -15.52 12.42 0.79
C ASP A 131 -14.61 13.29 -0.08
N ARG A 132 -14.37 12.90 -1.34
CA ARG A 132 -13.67 13.74 -2.33
C ARG A 132 -14.42 15.01 -2.70
N LEU A 133 -15.75 15.05 -2.53
CA LEU A 133 -16.56 16.23 -2.86
C LEU A 133 -16.31 17.42 -1.91
N ILE A 134 -15.65 17.15 -0.78
CA ILE A 134 -15.19 18.19 0.13
C ILE A 134 -13.88 18.77 -0.44
N GLN A 135 -13.87 20.06 -0.77
CA GLN A 135 -12.72 20.74 -1.43
C GLN A 135 -11.38 20.44 -0.72
N LYS A 136 -11.36 20.50 0.62
CA LYS A 136 -10.14 20.22 1.39
C LYS A 136 -9.59 18.79 1.19
N ASN A 137 -10.46 17.82 0.99
CA ASN A 137 -10.07 16.43 0.78
C ASN A 137 -9.59 16.21 -0.66
N ASP A 138 -10.21 16.88 -1.61
CA ASP A 138 -9.75 16.85 -3.01
C ASP A 138 -8.40 17.56 -3.17
N ASP A 139 -8.19 18.67 -2.49
CA ASP A 139 -6.89 19.35 -2.40
C ASP A 139 -5.83 18.43 -1.80
N PHE A 140 -6.16 17.72 -0.70
CA PHE A 140 -5.25 16.74 -0.12
C PHE A 140 -4.89 15.64 -1.13
N ASN A 141 -5.88 15.05 -1.80
CA ASN A 141 -5.64 14.01 -2.81
C ASN A 141 -4.75 14.52 -3.95
N PHE A 142 -4.95 15.76 -4.39
CA PHE A 142 -4.13 16.39 -5.42
C PHE A 142 -2.65 16.49 -5.02
N TYR A 143 -2.36 16.80 -3.74
CA TYR A 143 -0.99 16.88 -3.25
C TYR A 143 -0.39 15.51 -2.92
N ALA A 144 -1.23 14.47 -2.71
CA ALA A 144 -0.82 13.12 -2.39
C ALA A 144 -0.66 12.20 -3.62
N SER A 145 -1.15 12.62 -4.79
CA SER A 145 -1.01 11.91 -6.06
C SER A 145 0.20 12.44 -6.85
#